data_5b6983b07d2b5ada6428afe7e35c4da7
#
_entry.id   5b6983b07d2b5ada6428afe7e35c4da7
#
_cell.length_a   1.000
_cell.length_b   1.000
_cell.length_c   1.000
_cell.angle_alpha   90.00
_cell.angle_beta   90.00
_cell.angle_gamma   90.00
#
_symmetry.space_group_name_H-M   'P 1'
#
loop_
_entity.id
_entity.type
_entity.pdbx_description
1 polymer ?
#
loop_
_entity_poly.entity_id
_entity_poly.type
_entity_poly.pdbx_seq_one_letter_code
_entity_poly.pdbx_strand_id
1 'polypeptide(L)'
;MDLTDAERLLLDFEREWWQLPATKMSEIRTRFGFSASSYYRSLHSLVDRPDAEAYDPLTVRRIRRRREQFRRERIEGRRADPGSR
;
A
#
# COMPACT_ATOMS: atom_id res chain seq x y z
N MET A 1 6.82 20.28 0.22
CA MET A 1 7.48 19.80 -0.99
C MET A 1 6.56 18.86 -1.74
N ASP A 2 6.47 19.07 -3.05
CA ASP A 2 5.49 18.29 -3.84
C ASP A 2 5.95 16.87 -4.07
N LEU A 3 4.99 16.01 -4.37
CA LEU A 3 5.28 14.65 -4.74
C LEU A 3 5.99 14.58 -6.08
N THR A 4 6.88 13.61 -6.23
CA THR A 4 7.48 13.33 -7.53
C THR A 4 6.46 12.65 -8.43
N ASP A 5 6.77 12.59 -9.72
CA ASP A 5 5.91 11.88 -10.67
C ASP A 5 5.77 10.41 -10.30
N ALA A 6 6.88 9.80 -9.87
CA ALA A 6 6.85 8.40 -9.46
C ALA A 6 5.93 8.20 -8.25
N GLU A 7 5.97 9.11 -7.30
CA GLU A 7 5.13 9.02 -6.12
C GLU A 7 3.65 9.17 -6.46
N ARG A 8 3.34 10.09 -7.37
CA ARG A 8 1.96 10.24 -7.83
C ARG A 8 1.48 8.99 -8.55
N LEU A 9 2.34 8.37 -9.33
CA LEU A 9 1.99 7.14 -10.03
C LEU A 9 1.65 6.00 -9.05
N LEU A 10 2.37 5.92 -7.94
CA LEU A 10 2.04 4.90 -6.93
C LEU A 10 0.64 5.11 -6.39
N LEU A 11 0.29 6.33 -6.04
CA LEU A 11 -1.03 6.62 -5.50
C LEU A 11 -2.12 6.44 -6.55
N ASP A 12 -1.87 6.88 -7.77
CA ASP A 12 -2.83 6.71 -8.86
C ASP A 12 -3.09 5.23 -9.12
N PHE A 13 -2.05 4.42 -9.08
CA PHE A 13 -2.20 2.98 -9.27
C PHE A 13 -3.05 2.38 -8.16
N GLU A 14 -2.82 2.76 -6.91
CA GLU A 14 -3.60 2.23 -5.80
C GLU A 14 -5.07 2.59 -5.91
N ARG A 15 -5.38 3.72 -6.51
CA ARG A 15 -6.76 4.15 -6.70
C ARG A 15 -7.47 3.37 -7.77
N GLU A 16 -6.73 2.84 -8.76
CA GLU A 16 -7.36 2.34 -9.99
C GLU A 16 -7.03 0.89 -10.36
N TRP A 17 -6.16 0.22 -9.61
CA TRP A 17 -5.63 -1.07 -10.07
C TRP A 17 -6.73 -2.13 -10.29
N TRP A 18 -7.82 -2.07 -9.54
CA TRP A 18 -8.88 -3.09 -9.67
C TRP A 18 -9.61 -2.99 -11.00
N GLN A 19 -9.43 -1.92 -11.72
CA GLN A 19 -10.03 -1.76 -13.05
C GLN A 19 -9.16 -2.34 -14.16
N LEU A 20 -7.97 -2.80 -13.81
CA LEU A 20 -7.03 -3.31 -14.80
C LEU A 20 -7.26 -4.79 -15.03
N PRO A 21 -6.96 -5.28 -16.25
CA PRO A 21 -7.27 -6.66 -16.61
C PRO A 21 -6.37 -7.70 -15.96
N ALA A 22 -5.18 -7.32 -15.51
CA ALA A 22 -4.23 -8.25 -14.93
C ALA A 22 -4.27 -8.18 -13.41
N THR A 23 -3.58 -9.12 -12.76
CA THR A 23 -3.52 -9.11 -11.31
C THR A 23 -2.70 -7.91 -10.82
N LYS A 24 -2.93 -7.52 -9.57
CA LYS A 24 -2.20 -6.41 -8.99
C LYS A 24 -0.69 -6.66 -9.01
N MET A 25 -0.28 -7.87 -8.68
CA MET A 25 1.15 -8.22 -8.64
C MET A 25 1.78 -8.11 -10.02
N SER A 26 1.08 -8.59 -11.03
CA SER A 26 1.56 -8.51 -12.40
C SER A 26 1.70 -7.06 -12.85
N GLU A 27 0.70 -6.25 -12.52
CA GLU A 27 0.73 -4.84 -12.91
C GLU A 27 1.85 -4.07 -12.21
N ILE A 28 2.10 -4.39 -10.94
CA ILE A 28 3.20 -3.75 -10.22
C ILE A 28 4.53 -4.04 -10.91
N ARG A 29 4.73 -5.28 -11.27
CA ARG A 29 5.99 -5.67 -11.92
C ARG A 29 6.15 -5.00 -13.27
N THR A 30 5.07 -4.96 -14.04
CA THR A 30 5.11 -4.39 -15.38
C THR A 30 5.30 -2.87 -15.34
N ARG A 31 4.59 -2.19 -14.46
CA ARG A 31 4.58 -0.73 -14.47
C ARG A 31 5.74 -0.11 -13.71
N PHE A 32 6.15 -0.74 -12.62
CA PHE A 32 7.16 -0.14 -11.74
C PHE A 32 8.47 -0.90 -11.75
N GLY A 33 8.48 -2.14 -12.20
CA GLY A 33 9.69 -2.95 -12.17
C GLY A 33 10.12 -3.35 -10.77
N PHE A 34 9.24 -3.18 -9.79
CA PHE A 34 9.52 -3.48 -8.38
C PHE A 34 9.08 -4.90 -8.03
N SER A 35 9.74 -5.48 -7.04
CA SER A 35 9.17 -6.62 -6.35
C SER A 35 8.00 -6.11 -5.49
N ALA A 36 7.14 -7.04 -5.06
CA ALA A 36 6.02 -6.67 -4.20
C ALA A 36 6.51 -6.02 -2.91
N SER A 37 7.58 -6.57 -2.32
CA SER A 37 8.13 -6.01 -1.09
C SER A 37 8.58 -4.58 -1.26
N SER A 38 9.29 -4.30 -2.34
CA SER A 38 9.77 -2.95 -2.60
C SER A 38 8.61 -1.99 -2.85
N TYR A 39 7.61 -2.47 -3.58
CA TYR A 39 6.44 -1.65 -3.87
C TYR A 39 5.74 -1.23 -2.58
N TYR A 40 5.44 -2.19 -1.71
CA TYR A 40 4.70 -1.87 -0.49
C TYR A 40 5.53 -1.08 0.50
N ARG A 41 6.83 -1.30 0.53
CA ARG A 41 7.71 -0.49 1.37
C ARG A 41 7.66 0.97 0.95
N SER A 42 7.77 1.23 -0.35
CA SER A 42 7.71 2.58 -0.87
C SER A 42 6.35 3.20 -0.63
N LEU A 43 5.29 2.43 -0.86
CA LEU A 43 3.93 2.92 -0.67
C LEU A 43 3.66 3.29 0.77
N HIS A 44 4.07 2.44 1.71
CA HIS A 44 3.80 2.69 3.13
C HIS A 44 4.58 3.91 3.64
N SER A 45 5.79 4.12 3.15
CA SER A 45 6.53 5.33 3.46
C SER A 45 5.83 6.56 2.92
N LEU A 46 5.32 6.44 1.71
CA LEU A 46 4.69 7.56 1.03
C LEU A 46 3.41 8.01 1.73
N VAL A 47 2.58 7.08 2.17
CA VAL A 47 1.29 7.45 2.76
C VAL A 47 1.42 8.13 4.12
N ASP A 48 2.61 8.14 4.71
CA ASP A 48 2.84 8.86 5.95
C ASP A 48 3.22 10.32 5.72
N ARG A 49 3.39 10.72 4.48
CA ARG A 49 3.76 12.09 4.15
C ARG A 49 2.52 12.96 3.97
N PRO A 50 2.53 14.20 4.50
CA PRO A 50 1.39 15.11 4.31
C PRO A 50 1.10 15.41 2.84
N ASP A 51 2.13 15.43 2.01
CA ASP A 51 1.95 15.69 0.58
C ASP A 51 1.10 14.62 -0.09
N ALA A 52 1.26 13.37 0.32
CA ALA A 52 0.47 12.28 -0.22
C ALA A 52 -0.99 12.43 0.17
N GLU A 53 -1.25 12.76 1.42
CA GLU A 53 -2.61 12.95 1.89
C GLU A 53 -3.28 14.12 1.17
N ALA A 54 -2.53 15.18 0.91
CA ALA A 54 -3.06 16.32 0.19
C ALA A 54 -3.42 15.95 -1.25
N TYR A 55 -2.62 15.08 -1.85
CA TYR A 55 -2.83 14.68 -3.23
C TYR A 55 -4.05 13.79 -3.40
N ASP A 56 -4.21 12.79 -2.53
CA ASP A 56 -5.31 11.83 -2.65
C ASP A 56 -5.69 11.32 -1.26
N PRO A 57 -6.46 12.10 -0.51
CA PRO A 57 -6.75 11.77 0.89
C PRO A 57 -7.49 10.45 1.07
N LEU A 58 -8.41 10.13 0.17
CA LEU A 58 -9.20 8.90 0.32
C LEU A 58 -8.36 7.66 0.13
N THR A 59 -7.53 7.66 -0.90
CA THR A 59 -6.64 6.52 -1.15
C THR A 59 -5.64 6.35 -0.03
N VAL A 60 -5.04 7.46 0.42
CA VAL A 60 -4.06 7.41 1.50
C VAL A 60 -4.67 6.86 2.78
N ARG A 61 -5.88 7.31 3.13
CA ARG A 61 -6.55 6.82 4.34
C ARG A 61 -6.89 5.34 4.23
N ARG A 62 -7.31 4.91 3.05
CA ARG A 62 -7.62 3.50 2.83
C ARG A 62 -6.38 2.63 3.02
N ILE A 63 -5.25 3.07 2.46
CA ILE A 63 -4.00 2.32 2.59
C ILE A 63 -3.53 2.27 4.03
N ARG A 64 -3.62 3.39 4.74
CA ARG A 64 -3.24 3.41 6.16
C ARG A 64 -4.11 2.48 6.97
N ARG A 65 -5.40 2.43 6.66
CA ARG A 65 -6.33 1.55 7.38
C ARG A 65 -6.00 0.09 7.14
N ARG A 66 -5.70 -0.27 5.91
CA ARG A 66 -5.33 -1.67 5.61
C ARG A 66 -4.03 -2.05 6.28
N ARG A 67 -3.05 -1.14 6.28
CA ARG A 67 -1.79 -1.38 6.97
C ARG A 67 -2.02 -1.64 8.44
N GLU A 68 -2.88 -0.86 9.06
CA GLU A 68 -3.20 -1.02 10.47
C GLU A 68 -3.93 -2.31 10.75
N GLN A 69 -4.85 -2.71 9.87
CA GLN A 69 -5.55 -3.98 10.00
C GLN A 69 -4.58 -5.16 9.93
N PHE A 70 -3.65 -5.13 8.99
CA PHE A 70 -2.66 -6.20 8.88
C PHE A 70 -1.81 -6.30 10.13
N ARG A 71 -1.40 -5.15 10.65
CA ARG A 71 -0.60 -5.14 11.87
C ARG A 71 -1.39 -5.74 13.04
N ARG A 72 -2.65 -5.36 13.15
CA ARG A 72 -3.50 -5.85 14.23
C ARG A 72 -3.75 -7.34 14.11
N GLU A 73 -4.06 -7.80 12.93
CA GLU A 73 -4.29 -9.23 12.69
C GLU A 73 -3.05 -10.06 12.98
N ARG A 74 -1.90 -9.53 12.63
CA ARG A 74 -0.65 -10.23 12.89
C ARG A 74 -0.42 -10.39 14.39
N ILE A 75 -0.70 -9.35 15.16
CA ILE A 75 -0.54 -9.40 16.61
C ILE A 75 -1.55 -10.35 17.23
N GLU A 76 -2.80 -10.27 16.81
CA GLU A 76 -3.84 -11.13 17.34
C GLU A 76 -3.59 -12.59 17.01
N GLY A 77 -3.17 -12.86 15.78
CA GLY A 77 -2.81 -14.21 15.38
C GLY A 77 -1.68 -14.76 16.19
N ARG A 78 -0.70 -13.92 16.49
CA ARG A 78 0.44 -14.33 17.29
C ARG A 78 0.03 -14.65 18.72
N ARG A 79 -0.91 -13.88 19.27
CA ARG A 79 -1.41 -14.14 20.62
C ARG A 79 -2.21 -15.42 20.70
N ALA A 80 -3.01 -15.66 19.68
CA ALA A 80 -3.87 -16.82 19.65
C ALA A 80 -3.07 -18.10 19.45
N ASP A 81 -2.01 -18.00 18.73
CA ASP A 81 -1.24 -19.16 18.28
C ASP A 81 -0.72 -20.02 19.42
N PRO A 82 -0.03 -19.49 20.42
CA PRO A 82 0.55 -20.32 21.46
C PRO A 82 -0.48 -21.07 22.26
N GLY A 83 -1.63 -20.53 22.39
CA GLY A 83 -2.67 -21.21 23.14
C GLY A 83 -3.22 -22.40 22.41
N SER A 84 -3.04 -22.39 21.16
CA SER A 84 -3.65 -23.43 20.35
C SER A 84 -2.83 -24.67 20.31
N ARG A 85 -1.86 -24.70 20.75
CA ARG A 85 -1.18 -25.77 20.75
C ARG A 85 -1.15 -26.54 21.11
#